data_693224969446b8ae1c24c488188ec0f6
#
_entry.id   693224969446b8ae1c24c488188ec0f6
#
_cell.length_a   1.000
_cell.length_b   1.000
_cell.length_c   1.000
_cell.angle_alpha   90.00
_cell.angle_beta   90.00
_cell.angle_gamma   90.00
#
_symmetry.space_group_name_H-M   'P 1'
#
loop_
_entity.id
_entity.type
_entity.pdbx_description
1 polymer ?
#
loop_
_entity_poly.entity_id
_entity_poly.type
_entity_poly.pdbx_seq_one_letter_code
_entity_poly.pdbx_strand_id
1 'polypeptide(L)'
;MKMKFTKNALIAGLLFFAASVANAASGTEFLNHFMTKVKTLDAVFTQEVVNDQGQITQTSYGQFKLKRPGKFLWEYESPAPQKIISDGKNMWIYDVELEQVTVKPISSALGSSPAAILTHQSDLSKDYVILEKPAREGLQWVDMRPKNKQGDFLKILVGLDDAGVQAMDLYDQFGQITMIRFRESDFNVPVKSSVFNFRPPAGVDVIGNPS
;
A
#
# COMPACT_ATOMS: atom_id res chain seq x y z
N MET A 1 70.21 40.35 36.13
CA MET A 1 68.78 40.35 36.20
C MET A 1 68.30 39.38 35.05
N LYS A 2 67.95 38.16 35.41
CA LYS A 2 67.61 37.12 34.43
C LYS A 2 66.08 36.93 34.34
N MET A 3 65.51 37.24 33.20
CA MET A 3 64.08 37.11 32.90
C MET A 3 63.80 35.70 32.45
N LYS A 4 62.92 34.99 33.18
CA LYS A 4 62.43 33.66 32.79
C LYS A 4 61.18 33.78 31.91
N PHE A 5 61.26 33.31 30.67
CA PHE A 5 60.10 33.13 29.79
C PHE A 5 59.40 31.82 30.12
N THR A 6 58.18 31.90 30.60
CA THR A 6 57.27 30.73 30.71
C THR A 6 56.55 30.51 29.40
N LYS A 7 56.72 29.33 28.82
CA LYS A 7 56.01 28.87 27.63
C LYS A 7 54.63 28.28 28.05
N ASN A 8 53.57 28.99 27.71
CA ASN A 8 52.23 28.43 27.80
C ASN A 8 51.94 27.60 26.52
N ALA A 9 51.80 26.29 26.68
CA ALA A 9 51.36 25.40 25.63
C ALA A 9 49.82 25.39 25.59
N LEU A 10 49.23 25.98 24.55
CA LEU A 10 47.80 25.85 24.25
C LEU A 10 47.57 24.49 23.62
N ILE A 11 46.92 23.58 24.35
CA ILE A 11 46.41 22.31 23.80
C ILE A 11 45.05 22.62 23.19
N ALA A 12 44.98 22.74 21.87
CA ALA A 12 43.74 22.79 21.11
C ALA A 12 43.16 21.35 20.99
N GLY A 13 42.15 21.06 21.81
CA GLY A 13 41.41 19.81 21.74
C GLY A 13 40.52 19.81 20.49
N LEU A 14 40.88 19.00 19.50
CA LEU A 14 40.06 18.74 18.31
C LEU A 14 38.91 17.79 18.73
N LEU A 15 37.71 18.33 18.94
CA LEU A 15 36.48 17.51 19.09
C LEU A 15 36.09 16.98 17.74
N PHE A 16 36.39 15.69 17.47
CA PHE A 16 35.84 14.94 16.36
C PHE A 16 34.36 14.67 16.65
N PHE A 17 33.47 15.43 16.02
CA PHE A 17 32.06 15.10 15.93
C PHE A 17 31.94 13.91 14.95
N ALA A 18 31.86 12.70 15.47
CA ALA A 18 31.44 11.53 14.68
C ALA A 18 29.96 11.72 14.36
N ALA A 19 29.68 12.26 13.17
CA ALA A 19 28.33 12.25 12.62
C ALA A 19 27.94 10.79 12.39
N SER A 20 27.12 10.23 13.28
CA SER A 20 26.47 8.95 13.08
C SER A 20 25.55 9.12 11.89
N VAL A 21 25.90 8.54 10.73
CA VAL A 21 25.01 8.41 9.59
C VAL A 21 23.93 7.41 10.02
N ALA A 22 22.79 7.92 10.50
CA ALA A 22 21.62 7.10 10.73
C ALA A 22 21.22 6.55 9.36
N ASN A 23 21.43 5.26 9.14
CA ASN A 23 20.97 4.57 7.96
C ASN A 23 19.44 4.46 8.09
N ALA A 24 18.70 5.41 7.52
CA ALA A 24 17.25 5.32 7.46
C ALA A 24 16.89 4.08 6.62
N ALA A 25 16.01 3.23 7.15
CA ALA A 25 15.54 2.06 6.40
C ALA A 25 14.96 2.49 5.05
N SER A 26 15.23 1.70 4.02
CA SER A 26 14.79 1.98 2.66
C SER A 26 13.30 1.64 2.45
N GLY A 27 12.69 2.21 1.42
CA GLY A 27 11.32 1.87 1.04
C GLY A 27 11.15 0.38 0.72
N THR A 28 12.15 -0.24 0.10
CA THR A 28 12.17 -1.68 -0.18
C THR A 28 12.24 -2.51 1.10
N GLU A 29 12.99 -2.08 2.11
CA GLU A 29 13.03 -2.75 3.41
C GLU A 29 11.68 -2.69 4.10
N PHE A 30 11.01 -1.52 4.12
CA PHE A 30 9.66 -1.37 4.67
C PHE A 30 8.62 -2.19 3.88
N LEU A 31 8.72 -2.23 2.55
CA LEU A 31 7.84 -3.07 1.73
C LEU A 31 8.02 -4.56 2.09
N ASN A 32 9.26 -5.03 2.19
CA ASN A 32 9.55 -6.41 2.61
C ASN A 32 9.04 -6.70 4.01
N HIS A 33 9.20 -5.76 4.95
CA HIS A 33 8.64 -5.88 6.30
C HIS A 33 7.11 -6.02 6.24
N PHE A 34 6.42 -5.13 5.53
CA PHE A 34 4.97 -5.19 5.36
C PHE A 34 4.51 -6.52 4.77
N MET A 35 5.16 -6.98 3.71
CA MET A 35 4.78 -8.23 3.02
C MET A 35 5.00 -9.47 3.88
N THR A 36 6.03 -9.47 4.75
CA THR A 36 6.42 -10.67 5.51
C THR A 36 5.93 -10.68 6.96
N LYS A 37 5.85 -9.52 7.60
CA LYS A 37 5.57 -9.38 9.04
C LYS A 37 4.15 -8.93 9.35
N VAL A 38 3.53 -8.12 8.48
CA VAL A 38 2.15 -7.72 8.66
C VAL A 38 1.22 -8.86 8.24
N LYS A 39 0.47 -9.38 9.20
CA LYS A 39 -0.49 -10.49 8.99
C LYS A 39 -1.92 -9.99 8.84
N THR A 40 -2.25 -8.89 9.52
CA THR A 40 -3.56 -8.25 9.45
C THR A 40 -3.38 -6.74 9.38
N LEU A 41 -4.35 -6.08 8.77
CA LEU A 41 -4.49 -4.63 8.73
C LEU A 41 -5.98 -4.31 8.82
N ASP A 42 -6.34 -3.32 9.62
CA ASP A 42 -7.63 -2.66 9.66
C ASP A 42 -7.39 -1.17 9.50
N ALA A 43 -7.95 -0.55 8.47
CA ALA A 43 -7.71 0.85 8.15
C ALA A 43 -8.91 1.49 7.47
N VAL A 44 -9.06 2.80 7.60
CA VAL A 44 -9.90 3.60 6.72
C VAL A 44 -9.04 4.14 5.57
N PHE A 45 -9.67 4.41 4.42
CA PHE A 45 -8.97 5.02 3.30
C PHE A 45 -9.76 6.17 2.67
N THR A 46 -9.01 7.09 2.09
CA THR A 46 -9.50 8.04 1.10
C THR A 46 -8.88 7.71 -0.24
N GLN A 47 -9.69 7.66 -1.29
CA GLN A 47 -9.25 7.47 -2.66
C GLN A 47 -9.65 8.68 -3.50
N GLU A 48 -8.70 9.21 -4.25
CA GLU A 48 -8.92 10.27 -5.23
C GLU A 48 -8.49 9.78 -6.61
N VAL A 49 -9.32 10.06 -7.59
CA VAL A 49 -9.02 9.80 -9.01
C VAL A 49 -8.70 11.13 -9.67
N VAL A 50 -7.50 11.23 -10.23
CA VAL A 50 -6.96 12.43 -10.87
C VAL A 50 -6.81 12.16 -12.37
N ASN A 51 -7.36 13.01 -13.20
CA ASN A 51 -7.25 12.89 -14.66
C ASN A 51 -5.85 13.33 -15.18
N ASP A 52 -5.62 13.21 -16.47
CA ASP A 52 -4.39 13.58 -17.15
C ASP A 52 -4.09 15.10 -17.10
N GLN A 53 -5.10 15.94 -16.79
CA GLN A 53 -4.95 17.38 -16.55
C GLN A 53 -4.65 17.74 -15.10
N GLY A 54 -4.54 16.74 -14.21
CA GLY A 54 -4.27 16.95 -12.79
C GLY A 54 -5.51 17.39 -11.97
N GLN A 55 -6.72 17.19 -12.49
CA GLN A 55 -7.96 17.51 -11.79
C GLN A 55 -8.52 16.28 -11.07
N ILE A 56 -8.95 16.43 -9.83
CA ILE A 56 -9.66 15.39 -9.09
C ILE A 56 -11.07 15.25 -9.71
N THR A 57 -11.34 14.06 -10.25
CA THR A 57 -12.62 13.72 -10.88
C THR A 57 -13.55 12.94 -9.98
N GLN A 58 -12.99 12.24 -8.99
CA GLN A 58 -13.75 11.45 -8.02
C GLN A 58 -12.99 11.39 -6.69
N THR A 59 -13.74 11.47 -5.60
CA THR A 59 -13.24 11.18 -4.25
C THR A 59 -14.14 10.12 -3.62
N SER A 60 -13.54 9.08 -3.05
CA SER A 60 -14.24 7.97 -2.39
C SER A 60 -13.63 7.72 -1.02
N TYR A 61 -14.46 7.20 -0.11
CA TYR A 61 -14.09 6.87 1.26
C TYR A 61 -14.53 5.45 1.58
N GLY A 62 -13.80 4.80 2.48
CA GLY A 62 -14.19 3.46 2.87
C GLY A 62 -13.23 2.81 3.85
N GLN A 63 -13.40 1.49 4.01
CA GLN A 63 -12.62 0.66 4.92
C GLN A 63 -11.82 -0.40 4.15
N PHE A 64 -10.62 -0.67 4.64
CA PHE A 64 -9.80 -1.76 4.15
C PHE A 64 -9.39 -2.68 5.29
N LYS A 65 -9.73 -3.96 5.16
CA LYS A 65 -9.29 -4.99 6.09
C LYS A 65 -8.52 -6.06 5.32
N LEU A 66 -7.39 -6.46 5.85
CA LEU A 66 -6.53 -7.49 5.29
C LEU A 66 -6.26 -8.57 6.34
N LYS A 67 -6.27 -9.83 5.89
CA LYS A 67 -5.78 -10.97 6.67
C LYS A 67 -5.08 -11.95 5.76
N ARG A 68 -3.77 -12.04 5.92
CA ARG A 68 -2.96 -12.98 5.14
C ARG A 68 -3.24 -14.43 5.54
N PRO A 69 -3.20 -15.37 4.60
CA PRO A 69 -2.93 -15.20 3.17
C PRO A 69 -4.19 -14.84 2.36
N GLY A 70 -4.07 -13.90 1.44
CA GLY A 70 -5.02 -13.66 0.34
C GLY A 70 -6.41 -13.14 0.70
N LYS A 71 -6.74 -12.91 1.97
CA LYS A 71 -8.06 -12.43 2.41
C LYS A 71 -8.07 -10.93 2.58
N PHE A 72 -9.09 -10.28 2.03
CA PHE A 72 -9.32 -8.85 2.23
C PHE A 72 -10.80 -8.49 2.07
N LEU A 73 -11.17 -7.36 2.68
CA LEU A 73 -12.36 -6.59 2.42
C LEU A 73 -11.92 -5.17 2.06
N TRP A 74 -12.31 -4.72 0.88
CA TRP A 74 -12.20 -3.34 0.45
C TRP A 74 -13.61 -2.82 0.23
N GLU A 75 -14.07 -1.98 1.13
CA GLU A 75 -15.44 -1.49 1.15
C GLU A 75 -15.47 0.00 0.90
N TYR A 76 -16.07 0.41 -0.23
CA TYR A 76 -16.41 1.80 -0.50
C TYR A 76 -17.73 2.10 0.17
N GLU A 77 -17.76 3.18 0.97
CA GLU A 77 -18.95 3.65 1.68
C GLU A 77 -19.59 4.84 0.97
N SER A 78 -18.79 5.65 0.29
CA SER A 78 -19.22 6.87 -0.39
C SER A 78 -18.30 7.18 -1.59
N PRO A 79 -18.83 7.76 -2.71
CA PRO A 79 -20.22 8.12 -2.97
C PRO A 79 -21.08 6.91 -3.38
N ALA A 80 -20.52 5.87 -3.98
CA ALA A 80 -21.21 4.68 -4.45
C ALA A 80 -20.79 3.46 -3.62
N PRO A 81 -21.69 2.87 -2.80
CA PRO A 81 -21.37 1.71 -1.99
C PRO A 81 -20.99 0.48 -2.83
N GLN A 82 -19.79 -0.03 -2.63
CA GLN A 82 -19.29 -1.22 -3.31
C GLN A 82 -18.40 -2.03 -2.36
N LYS A 83 -18.46 -3.34 -2.45
CA LYS A 83 -17.59 -4.23 -1.66
C LYS A 83 -16.76 -5.11 -2.57
N ILE A 84 -15.45 -5.13 -2.34
CA ILE A 84 -14.54 -6.08 -2.99
C ILE A 84 -13.99 -6.98 -1.89
N ILE A 85 -14.37 -8.25 -1.91
CA ILE A 85 -14.03 -9.21 -0.87
C ILE A 85 -13.24 -10.35 -1.46
N SER A 86 -12.17 -10.77 -0.78
CA SER A 86 -11.48 -12.01 -1.08
C SER A 86 -11.51 -12.97 0.10
N ASP A 87 -11.91 -14.21 -0.16
CA ASP A 87 -11.84 -15.32 0.79
C ASP A 87 -10.49 -16.07 0.76
N GLY A 88 -9.57 -15.64 -0.12
CA GLY A 88 -8.27 -16.26 -0.37
C GLY A 88 -8.22 -17.15 -1.60
N LYS A 89 -9.37 -17.46 -2.21
CA LYS A 89 -9.51 -18.22 -3.47
C LYS A 89 -10.20 -17.39 -4.54
N ASN A 90 -11.33 -16.80 -4.19
CA ASN A 90 -12.15 -15.98 -5.06
C ASN A 90 -12.11 -14.53 -4.64
N MET A 91 -12.33 -13.65 -5.60
CA MET A 91 -12.61 -12.24 -5.40
C MET A 91 -14.04 -11.96 -5.84
N TRP A 92 -14.81 -11.39 -4.94
CA TRP A 92 -16.20 -10.98 -5.13
C TRP A 92 -16.25 -9.46 -5.21
N ILE A 93 -16.89 -8.93 -6.24
CA ILE A 93 -17.14 -7.49 -6.41
C ILE A 93 -18.65 -7.33 -6.34
N TYR A 94 -19.13 -6.74 -5.27
CA TYR A 94 -20.55 -6.47 -5.06
C TYR A 94 -20.83 -4.97 -5.22
N ASP A 95 -21.52 -4.65 -6.28
CA ASP A 95 -22.11 -3.32 -6.51
C ASP A 95 -23.48 -3.31 -5.84
N VAL A 96 -23.63 -2.47 -4.81
CA VAL A 96 -24.84 -2.45 -3.98
C VAL A 96 -26.00 -1.80 -4.72
N GLU A 97 -25.72 -0.74 -5.51
CA GLU A 97 -26.76 0.01 -6.23
C GLU A 97 -27.30 -0.75 -7.44
N LEU A 98 -26.42 -1.51 -8.12
CA LEU A 98 -26.81 -2.33 -9.27
C LEU A 98 -27.35 -3.71 -8.85
N GLU A 99 -27.32 -4.05 -7.55
CA GLU A 99 -27.65 -5.38 -7.05
C GLU A 99 -26.94 -6.50 -7.81
N GLN A 100 -25.67 -6.28 -8.16
CA GLN A 100 -24.88 -7.19 -8.99
C GLN A 100 -23.60 -7.64 -8.28
N VAL A 101 -23.29 -8.93 -8.38
CA VAL A 101 -22.05 -9.53 -7.89
C VAL A 101 -21.27 -10.12 -9.05
N THR A 102 -20.00 -9.75 -9.18
CA THR A 102 -19.05 -10.43 -10.05
C THR A 102 -18.12 -11.28 -9.22
N VAL A 103 -17.95 -12.56 -9.57
CA VAL A 103 -16.97 -13.45 -8.92
C VAL A 103 -15.94 -13.94 -9.92
N LYS A 104 -14.66 -13.92 -9.50
CA LYS A 104 -13.53 -14.42 -10.28
C LYS A 104 -12.43 -14.99 -9.38
N PRO A 105 -11.56 -15.88 -9.86
CA PRO A 105 -10.39 -16.33 -9.10
C PRO A 105 -9.49 -15.14 -8.71
N ILE A 106 -8.97 -15.14 -7.47
CA ILE A 106 -8.09 -14.04 -7.01
C ILE A 106 -6.83 -13.93 -7.86
N SER A 107 -6.33 -15.02 -8.43
CA SER A 107 -5.15 -15.03 -9.29
C SER A 107 -5.32 -14.15 -10.55
N SER A 108 -6.55 -13.98 -11.04
CA SER A 108 -6.84 -13.11 -12.17
C SER A 108 -6.99 -11.63 -11.81
N ALA A 109 -7.00 -11.32 -10.50
CA ALA A 109 -7.15 -9.94 -10.00
C ALA A 109 -5.80 -9.24 -9.74
N LEU A 110 -4.69 -9.99 -9.79
CA LEU A 110 -3.35 -9.44 -9.65
C LEU A 110 -3.07 -8.46 -10.81
N GLY A 111 -2.73 -7.23 -10.47
CA GLY A 111 -2.48 -6.17 -11.47
C GLY A 111 -3.70 -5.33 -11.85
N SER A 112 -4.91 -5.69 -11.40
CA SER A 112 -6.15 -4.91 -11.63
C SER A 112 -6.79 -4.37 -10.35
N SER A 113 -6.26 -4.71 -9.17
CA SER A 113 -6.81 -4.26 -7.89
C SER A 113 -5.70 -3.89 -6.90
N PRO A 114 -5.74 -2.69 -6.30
CA PRO A 114 -4.81 -2.29 -5.23
C PRO A 114 -4.80 -3.29 -4.07
N ALA A 115 -5.98 -3.79 -3.68
CA ALA A 115 -6.11 -4.76 -2.61
C ALA A 115 -5.42 -6.09 -2.93
N ALA A 116 -5.52 -6.57 -4.17
CA ALA A 116 -4.86 -7.80 -4.60
C ALA A 116 -3.34 -7.68 -4.52
N ILE A 117 -2.77 -6.51 -4.86
CA ILE A 117 -1.34 -6.22 -4.74
C ILE A 117 -0.90 -6.28 -3.27
N LEU A 118 -1.65 -5.63 -2.37
CA LEU A 118 -1.33 -5.59 -0.94
C LEU A 118 -1.45 -6.98 -0.26
N THR A 119 -2.25 -7.87 -0.82
CA THR A 119 -2.48 -9.22 -0.28
C THR A 119 -1.64 -10.30 -0.96
N HIS A 120 -0.82 -9.92 -1.94
CA HIS A 120 0.03 -10.85 -2.68
C HIS A 120 0.82 -11.78 -1.75
N GLN A 121 0.89 -13.08 -2.11
CA GLN A 121 1.47 -14.11 -1.24
C GLN A 121 2.90 -14.48 -1.62
N SER A 122 3.31 -14.15 -2.84
CA SER A 122 4.64 -14.45 -3.34
C SER A 122 5.56 -13.23 -3.27
N ASP A 123 6.82 -13.46 -3.54
CA ASP A 123 7.82 -12.41 -3.68
C ASP A 123 7.41 -11.46 -4.84
N LEU A 124 7.08 -10.22 -4.50
CA LEU A 124 6.67 -9.19 -5.45
C LEU A 124 7.72 -8.97 -6.56
N SER A 125 8.99 -9.26 -6.29
CA SER A 125 10.05 -9.12 -7.30
C SER A 125 9.90 -10.09 -8.48
N LYS A 126 9.07 -11.13 -8.38
CA LYS A 126 8.75 -12.02 -9.50
C LYS A 126 7.88 -11.32 -10.53
N ASP A 127 6.93 -10.51 -10.07
CA ASP A 127 5.89 -9.89 -10.90
C ASP A 127 6.18 -8.41 -11.19
N TYR A 128 7.01 -7.76 -10.36
CA TYR A 128 7.32 -6.34 -10.45
C TYR A 128 8.82 -6.07 -10.48
N VAL A 129 9.22 -5.03 -11.21
CA VAL A 129 10.50 -4.33 -11.02
C VAL A 129 10.26 -3.30 -9.91
N ILE A 130 11.05 -3.35 -8.84
CA ILE A 130 10.91 -2.49 -7.66
C ILE A 130 12.11 -1.55 -7.61
N LEU A 131 11.86 -0.25 -7.55
CA LEU A 131 12.86 0.81 -7.54
C LEU A 131 12.64 1.74 -6.35
N GLU A 132 13.71 2.09 -5.65
CA GLU A 132 13.67 3.12 -4.61
C GLU A 132 13.29 4.48 -5.18
N LYS A 133 12.57 5.26 -4.39
CA LYS A 133 12.25 6.66 -4.64
C LYS A 133 12.67 7.54 -3.48
N PRO A 134 12.95 8.82 -3.72
CA PRO A 134 13.17 9.76 -2.64
C PRO A 134 12.00 9.79 -1.66
N ALA A 135 12.32 9.88 -0.37
CA ALA A 135 11.31 10.07 0.67
C ALA A 135 10.51 11.36 0.45
N ARG A 136 9.21 11.30 0.65
CA ARG A 136 8.33 12.48 0.61
C ARG A 136 7.16 12.30 1.59
N GLU A 137 6.64 13.39 2.12
CA GLU A 137 5.49 13.38 3.04
C GLU A 137 5.73 12.51 4.29
N GLY A 138 7.00 12.37 4.73
CA GLY A 138 7.36 11.53 5.86
C GLY A 138 7.39 10.03 5.58
N LEU A 139 7.14 9.60 4.34
CA LEU A 139 7.11 8.21 3.90
C LEU A 139 8.32 7.88 3.03
N GLN A 140 8.78 6.64 3.11
CA GLN A 140 9.67 6.04 2.13
C GLN A 140 8.85 5.51 0.95
N TRP A 141 9.30 5.74 -0.27
CA TRP A 141 8.53 5.38 -1.46
C TRP A 141 9.26 4.38 -2.33
N VAL A 142 8.49 3.44 -2.88
CA VAL A 142 8.95 2.50 -3.91
C VAL A 142 8.11 2.64 -5.17
N ASP A 143 8.74 2.49 -6.33
CA ASP A 143 8.12 2.45 -7.66
C ASP A 143 8.08 0.99 -8.10
N MET A 144 6.89 0.42 -8.17
CA MET A 144 6.64 -0.94 -8.60
C MET A 144 6.10 -0.91 -10.04
N ARG A 145 6.81 -1.54 -10.96
CA ARG A 145 6.41 -1.63 -12.37
C ARG A 145 6.13 -3.07 -12.75
N PRO A 146 4.92 -3.41 -13.19
CA PRO A 146 4.60 -4.76 -13.63
C PRO A 146 5.54 -5.23 -14.73
N LYS A 147 6.07 -6.44 -14.61
CA LYS A 147 6.87 -7.08 -15.69
C LYS A 147 5.99 -7.54 -16.84
N ASN A 148 4.75 -7.95 -16.53
CA ASN A 148 3.72 -8.24 -17.52
C ASN A 148 2.87 -6.98 -17.75
N LYS A 149 2.77 -6.56 -19.01
CA LYS A 149 2.03 -5.34 -19.43
C LYS A 149 0.52 -5.57 -19.61
N GLN A 150 0.00 -6.69 -19.19
CA GLN A 150 -1.44 -7.05 -19.33
C GLN A 150 -2.31 -6.53 -18.18
N GLY A 151 -1.73 -5.85 -17.18
CA GLY A 151 -2.48 -5.24 -16.08
C GLY A 151 -2.98 -3.83 -16.42
N ASP A 152 -3.86 -3.31 -15.56
CA ASP A 152 -4.46 -1.99 -15.73
C ASP A 152 -3.49 -0.84 -15.40
N PHE A 153 -2.42 -1.13 -14.64
CA PHE A 153 -1.48 -0.12 -14.16
C PHE A 153 -0.09 -0.24 -14.83
N LEU A 154 0.42 0.89 -15.29
CA LEU A 154 1.79 1.02 -15.80
C LEU A 154 2.83 1.08 -14.68
N LYS A 155 2.44 1.68 -13.56
CA LYS A 155 3.31 1.97 -12.41
C LYS A 155 2.47 2.13 -11.16
N ILE A 156 3.01 1.68 -10.03
CA ILE A 156 2.40 1.81 -8.71
C ILE A 156 3.47 2.36 -7.77
N LEU A 157 3.24 3.54 -7.21
CA LEU A 157 4.05 4.06 -6.13
C LEU A 157 3.44 3.64 -4.80
N VAL A 158 4.25 3.10 -3.90
CA VAL A 158 3.81 2.70 -2.55
C VAL A 158 4.61 3.51 -1.54
N GLY A 159 3.91 4.24 -0.69
CA GLY A 159 4.46 5.02 0.42
C GLY A 159 4.32 4.24 1.72
N LEU A 160 5.44 4.06 2.42
CA LEU A 160 5.53 3.23 3.61
C LEU A 160 6.27 3.98 4.73
N ASP A 161 5.95 3.58 5.96
CA ASP A 161 6.72 3.87 7.17
C ASP A 161 7.05 2.55 7.89
N ASP A 162 7.54 2.64 9.12
CA ASP A 162 7.91 1.49 9.96
C ASP A 162 6.70 0.62 10.36
N ALA A 163 5.50 1.16 10.39
CA ALA A 163 4.27 0.41 10.65
C ALA A 163 3.81 -0.38 9.41
N GLY A 164 3.92 0.20 8.21
CA GLY A 164 3.51 -0.46 6.97
C GLY A 164 3.12 0.51 5.85
N VAL A 165 2.20 0.07 4.98
CA VAL A 165 1.71 0.86 3.85
C VAL A 165 0.77 1.96 4.33
N GLN A 166 1.06 3.22 3.95
CA GLN A 166 0.27 4.41 4.27
C GLN A 166 -0.33 5.06 3.02
N ALA A 167 0.28 4.83 1.84
CA ALA A 167 -0.16 5.45 0.60
C ALA A 167 0.09 4.55 -0.61
N MET A 168 -0.76 4.71 -1.64
CA MET A 168 -0.54 4.14 -2.98
C MET A 168 -0.94 5.17 -4.03
N ASP A 169 -0.12 5.33 -5.07
CA ASP A 169 -0.47 6.10 -6.27
C ASP A 169 -0.35 5.16 -7.49
N LEU A 170 -1.48 4.84 -8.12
CA LEU A 170 -1.57 3.90 -9.23
C LEU A 170 -1.77 4.67 -10.53
N TYR A 171 -0.87 4.46 -11.48
CA TYR A 171 -0.86 5.15 -12.78
C TYR A 171 -1.34 4.18 -13.86
N ASP A 172 -2.41 4.52 -14.53
CA ASP A 172 -2.94 3.74 -15.63
C ASP A 172 -2.35 4.15 -17.00
N GLN A 173 -2.76 3.44 -18.05
CA GLN A 173 -2.31 3.71 -19.42
C GLN A 173 -2.98 4.93 -20.08
N PHE A 174 -3.99 5.53 -19.45
CA PHE A 174 -4.73 6.70 -19.94
C PHE A 174 -4.26 8.01 -19.30
N GLY A 175 -3.23 7.94 -18.45
CA GLY A 175 -2.68 9.09 -17.72
C GLY A 175 -3.43 9.43 -16.43
N GLN A 176 -4.40 8.60 -16.05
CA GLN A 176 -5.13 8.77 -14.81
C GLN A 176 -4.30 8.24 -13.63
N ILE A 177 -4.45 8.89 -12.49
CA ILE A 177 -3.80 8.49 -11.24
C ILE A 177 -4.87 8.21 -10.19
N THR A 178 -4.88 7.00 -9.64
CA THR A 178 -5.67 6.67 -8.46
C THR A 178 -4.78 6.80 -7.22
N MET A 179 -5.06 7.81 -6.39
CA MET A 179 -4.33 8.09 -5.16
C MET A 179 -5.09 7.55 -3.96
N ILE A 180 -4.49 6.64 -3.20
CA ILE A 180 -5.07 6.04 -2.00
C ILE A 180 -4.23 6.47 -0.81
N ARG A 181 -4.90 6.90 0.26
CA ARG A 181 -4.29 7.28 1.54
C ARG A 181 -4.96 6.52 2.65
N PHE A 182 -4.19 5.70 3.35
CA PHE A 182 -4.66 4.97 4.52
C PHE A 182 -4.53 5.85 5.76
N ARG A 183 -5.51 5.73 6.65
CA ARG A 183 -5.57 6.42 7.94
C ARG A 183 -6.07 5.46 8.99
N GLU A 184 -5.82 5.78 10.27
CA GLU A 184 -6.26 4.95 11.38
C GLU A 184 -5.88 3.47 11.17
N SER A 185 -4.63 3.27 10.71
CA SER A 185 -4.15 1.96 10.31
C SER A 185 -3.67 1.16 11.51
N ASP A 186 -4.40 0.10 11.85
CA ASP A 186 -4.08 -0.84 12.91
C ASP A 186 -3.45 -2.12 12.32
N PHE A 187 -2.16 -2.30 12.51
CA PHE A 187 -1.42 -3.45 12.00
C PHE A 187 -1.36 -4.58 13.02
N ASN A 188 -1.45 -5.82 12.55
CA ASN A 188 -1.36 -7.04 13.34
C ASN A 188 -2.40 -7.16 14.47
N VAL A 189 -3.54 -6.49 14.33
CA VAL A 189 -4.70 -6.59 15.23
C VAL A 189 -5.58 -7.79 14.89
N PRO A 190 -6.37 -8.31 15.84
CA PRO A 190 -7.31 -9.40 15.57
C PRO A 190 -8.41 -8.98 14.60
N VAL A 191 -8.45 -9.58 13.40
CA VAL A 191 -9.54 -9.41 12.43
C VAL A 191 -10.34 -10.70 12.34
N LYS A 192 -11.68 -10.60 12.56
CA LYS A 192 -12.58 -11.74 12.49
C LYS A 192 -12.62 -12.33 11.09
N SER A 193 -12.42 -13.64 10.94
CA SER A 193 -12.44 -14.30 9.63
C SER A 193 -13.79 -14.22 8.92
N SER A 194 -14.88 -14.02 9.65
CA SER A 194 -16.24 -13.91 9.10
C SER A 194 -16.41 -12.71 8.16
N VAL A 195 -15.64 -11.63 8.31
CA VAL A 195 -15.72 -10.45 7.43
C VAL A 195 -15.27 -10.74 5.99
N PHE A 196 -14.53 -11.84 5.79
CA PHE A 196 -14.05 -12.28 4.47
C PHE A 196 -14.92 -13.37 3.84
N ASN A 197 -15.99 -13.81 4.53
CA ASN A 197 -16.91 -14.83 4.06
C ASN A 197 -18.11 -14.13 3.42
N PHE A 198 -18.01 -13.82 2.14
CA PHE A 198 -19.10 -13.20 1.40
C PHE A 198 -20.09 -14.26 0.87
N ARG A 199 -21.38 -13.92 0.96
CA ARG A 199 -22.46 -14.65 0.30
C ARG A 199 -23.33 -13.61 -0.41
N PRO A 200 -23.59 -13.76 -1.70
CA PRO A 200 -24.49 -12.85 -2.41
C PRO A 200 -25.85 -12.78 -1.70
N PRO A 201 -26.40 -11.58 -1.51
CA PRO A 201 -27.76 -11.41 -1.01
C PRO A 201 -28.78 -12.10 -1.90
N ALA A 202 -29.96 -12.44 -1.35
CA ALA A 202 -31.05 -13.01 -2.15
C ALA A 202 -31.54 -12.01 -3.20
N GLY A 203 -31.73 -12.45 -4.44
CA GLY A 203 -32.22 -11.64 -5.55
C GLY A 203 -31.14 -10.86 -6.30
N VAL A 204 -29.88 -10.93 -5.89
CA VAL A 204 -28.77 -10.26 -6.57
C VAL A 204 -28.29 -11.10 -7.75
N ASP A 205 -28.01 -10.45 -8.88
CA ASP A 205 -27.43 -11.11 -10.05
C ASP A 205 -25.96 -11.48 -9.80
N VAL A 206 -25.60 -12.74 -10.12
CA VAL A 206 -24.22 -13.25 -9.95
C VAL A 206 -23.61 -13.58 -11.30
N ILE A 207 -22.53 -12.86 -11.64
CA ILE A 207 -21.75 -13.07 -12.86
C ILE A 207 -20.46 -13.81 -12.53
N GLY A 208 -20.17 -14.88 -13.25
CA GLY A 208 -19.03 -15.75 -13.03
C GLY A 208 -19.33 -16.94 -12.12
N ASN A 209 -18.30 -17.75 -11.87
CA ASN A 209 -18.41 -18.92 -11.01
C ASN A 209 -17.28 -18.93 -9.97
N PRO A 210 -17.59 -19.20 -8.70
CA PRO A 210 -16.56 -19.41 -7.70
C PRO A 210 -15.75 -20.68 -8.00
N SER A 211 -14.45 -20.67 -7.61
CA SER A 211 -13.54 -21.81 -7.75
C SER A 211 -13.67 -22.79 -6.59
#